data_3ba4f3d3493dab385393f6d9945e47c6
#
_entry.id   3ba4f3d3493dab385393f6d9945e47c6
#
_cell.length_a   1.000
_cell.length_b   1.000
_cell.length_c   1.000
_cell.angle_alpha   90.00
_cell.angle_beta   90.00
_cell.angle_gamma   90.00
#
_symmetry.space_group_name_H-M   'P 1'
#
loop_
_entity.id
_entity.type
_entity.pdbx_description
1 polymer ?
#
loop_
_entity_poly.entity_id
_entity_poly.type
_entity_poly.pdbx_seq_one_letter_code
_entity_poly.pdbx_strand_id
1 'polypeptide(L)' 'MAIKGNDTKIRCSFCGKTEDQVRKLIAGPDGAYICDDCVAICSEII' A
#
# COMPACT_ATOMS: atom_id res chain seq x y z
N MET A 1 15.82 6.41 9.41
CA MET A 1 15.85 6.46 8.93
C MET A 1 15.98 6.43 7.93
N ALA A 2 16.15 6.45 7.70
CA ALA A 2 16.28 6.53 6.90
C ALA A 2 16.47 6.47 5.96
N ILE A 3 16.57 6.34 5.64
CA ILE A 3 16.72 6.41 4.79
C ILE A 3 16.72 6.47 3.77
N LYS A 4 16.66 6.15 3.68
CA LYS A 4 16.88 6.34 2.73
C LYS A 4 16.21 6.84 1.83
N GLY A 5 16.35 7.24 1.81
CA GLY A 5 15.73 8.25 1.05
C GLY A 5 15.49 7.95 -0.38
N ASN A 6 16.16 7.05 -0.86
CA ASN A 6 16.00 6.68 -2.26
C ASN A 6 14.85 5.69 -2.48
N ASP A 7 14.06 5.50 -1.45
CA ASP A 7 12.91 4.61 -1.54
C ASP A 7 11.79 5.34 -2.26
N THR A 8 11.66 5.09 -3.54
CA THR A 8 10.63 5.72 -4.35
C THR A 8 9.45 4.80 -4.62
N LYS A 9 9.47 3.62 -4.05
CA LYS A 9 8.40 2.67 -4.28
C LYS A 9 7.14 3.07 -3.56
N ILE A 10 6.02 2.79 -4.21
CA ILE A 10 4.72 3.01 -3.63
C ILE A 10 4.41 1.88 -2.66
N ARG A 11 3.83 2.23 -1.54
CA ARG A 11 3.53 1.26 -0.50
C ARG A 11 2.07 1.35 -0.11
N CYS A 12 1.54 0.22 0.33
CA CYS A 12 0.21 0.20 0.91
C CYS A 12 0.24 0.99 2.22
N SER A 13 -0.71 1.90 2.38
CA SER A 13 -0.79 2.72 3.59
C SER A 13 -1.28 1.93 4.78
N PHE A 14 -1.80 0.74 4.57
CA PHE A 14 -2.37 -0.08 5.63
C PHE A 14 -1.39 -1.13 6.15
N CYS A 15 -0.82 -1.92 5.26
CA CYS A 15 0.06 -3.00 5.67
C CYS A 15 1.53 -2.73 5.40
N GLY A 16 1.84 -1.71 4.61
CA GLY A 16 3.21 -1.32 4.36
C GLY A 16 3.92 -2.10 3.26
N LYS A 17 3.23 -3.00 2.61
CA LYS A 17 3.86 -3.75 1.52
C LYS A 17 4.08 -2.86 0.32
N THR A 18 5.18 -3.10 -0.38
CA THR A 18 5.50 -2.35 -1.57
C THR A 18 4.72 -2.92 -2.76
N GLU A 19 4.73 -2.16 -3.86
CA GLU A 19 3.95 -2.53 -5.03
C GLU A 19 4.39 -3.87 -5.62
N ASP A 20 5.64 -4.25 -5.44
CA ASP A 20 6.12 -5.52 -5.96
C ASP A 20 5.79 -6.71 -5.05
N GLN A 21 5.26 -6.43 -3.88
CA GLN A 21 4.84 -7.47 -2.95
C GLN A 21 3.35 -7.75 -2.99
N VAL A 22 2.62 -6.99 -3.78
CA VAL A 22 1.18 -7.15 -3.90
C VAL A 22 0.82 -7.23 -5.36
N ARG A 23 -0.37 -7.70 -5.65
CA ARG A 23 -0.83 -7.82 -7.04
C ARG A 23 -1.31 -6.50 -7.58
N LYS A 24 -2.03 -5.78 -6.78
CA LYS A 24 -2.61 -4.50 -7.17
C LYS A 24 -2.40 -3.51 -6.06
N LEU A 25 -2.25 -2.26 -6.44
CA LEU A 25 -2.12 -1.19 -5.47
C LEU A 25 -2.98 -0.05 -5.99
N ILE A 26 -3.99 0.28 -5.20
CA ILE A 26 -5.00 1.27 -5.61
C ILE A 26 -4.66 2.59 -4.98
N ALA A 27 -4.59 3.62 -5.81
CA ALA A 27 -4.26 4.96 -5.33
C ALA A 27 -5.50 5.64 -4.78
N GLY A 28 -5.33 6.30 -3.65
CA GLY A 28 -6.36 7.11 -3.07
C GLY A 28 -5.94 8.57 -3.04
N PRO A 29 -6.69 9.41 -2.35
CA PRO A 29 -6.35 10.84 -2.25
C PRO A 29 -5.14 11.03 -1.35
N ASP A 30 -4.45 12.15 -1.55
CA ASP A 30 -3.34 12.56 -0.69
C ASP A 30 -2.21 11.54 -0.62
N GLY A 31 -1.99 10.82 -1.71
CA GLY A 31 -0.89 9.87 -1.76
C GLY A 31 -1.14 8.58 -1.00
N ALA A 32 -2.37 8.29 -0.66
CA ALA A 32 -2.71 7.04 0.03
C ALA A 32 -2.80 5.91 -0.98
N TYR A 33 -2.50 4.70 -0.50
CA TYR A 33 -2.58 3.51 -1.35
C TYR A 33 -3.11 2.35 -0.52
N ILE A 34 -3.81 1.44 -1.16
CA ILE A 34 -4.29 0.23 -0.51
C ILE A 34 -4.06 -0.95 -1.45
N CYS A 35 -3.53 -2.03 -0.90
CA CYS A 35 -3.25 -3.20 -1.71
C CYS A 35 -4.47 -4.12 -1.78
N ASP A 36 -4.40 -5.08 -2.70
CA ASP A 36 -5.50 -6.00 -2.89
C ASP A 36 -5.79 -6.84 -1.64
N ASP A 37 -4.75 -7.21 -0.91
CA ASP A 37 -4.94 -7.95 0.34
C ASP A 37 -5.73 -7.14 1.35
N CYS A 38 -5.39 -5.86 1.50
CA CYS A 38 -6.08 -4.99 2.43
C CYS A 38 -7.51 -4.71 1.99
N VAL A 39 -7.74 -4.64 0.69
CA VAL A 39 -9.10 -4.48 0.18
C VAL A 39 -9.95 -5.68 0.59
N ALA A 40 -9.40 -6.87 0.46
CA ALA A 40 -10.12 -8.08 0.84
C ALA A 40 -10.43 -8.09 2.33
N ILE A 41 -9.46 -7.71 3.15
CA ILE A 41 -9.66 -7.65 4.59
C ILE A 41 -10.73 -6.62 4.95
N CYS A 42 -10.64 -5.45 4.35
CA CYS A 42 -11.61 -4.38 4.61
C CYS A 42 -13.01 -4.79 4.18
N SER A 43 -13.10 -5.51 3.07
CA SER A 43 -14.37 -5.99 2.57
C SER A 43 -15.03 -6.95 3.55
N GLU A 44 -14.21 -7.76 4.22
CA GLU A 44 -14.71 -8.67 5.24
C GLU A 44 -15.25 -7.93 6.46
N ILE A 45 -14.60 -6.82 6.79
CA ILE A 45 -15.03 -6.01 7.92
C ILE A 45 -16.35 -5.32 7.62
N ILE A 46 -16.51 -4.86 6.40
CA ILE A 46 -17.72 -4.15 6.00
C ILE A 46 -18.86 -5.11 5.81
#